data_94a3bb48eeedceb9eae6f12e22f8ec2b
#
_entry.id   94a3bb48eeedceb9eae6f12e22f8ec2b
#
_cell.length_a   1.000
_cell.length_b   1.000
_cell.length_c   1.000
_cell.angle_alpha   90.00
_cell.angle_beta   90.00
_cell.angle_gamma   90.00
#
_symmetry.space_group_name_H-M   'P 1'
#
loop_
_entity.id
_entity.type
_entity.pdbx_description
1 polymer ?
#
loop_
_entity_poly.entity_id
_entity_poly.type
_entity_poly.pdbx_seq_one_letter_code
_entity_poly.pdbx_strand_id
1 'polypeptide(L)'
;VGYGGGTDSTAMLVGLWQHHVPVDLILFADPGAEQPHTYHYLRIMDQWLREHGMPGITRVWYTDRQGQRLTLEQECLRSASLPSIAYGWKKCSLKHKVAPQEKFCAHYPPCQNAWARGENVVKLIGYDAGEEKRRLGALPHDLADRKYQKAYPLMEWGWDRNRCIQEIQNAGLPLPGKSSCFFCPSMKRREIRTLYHRYPDLLARALAIEDRARPNLLTVRGLGRNYAWRDFIEADQAQLAIPGVFSSEDLPCSCVEETEEVTRKDVAQDGNNCRGS
;
A
#
# COMPACT_ATOMS: atom_id res chain seq x y z
N VAL A 1 -4.80 14.97 6.16
CA VAL A 1 -3.79 14.11 5.52
C VAL A 1 -4.23 12.66 5.62
N GLY A 2 -4.25 11.92 4.48
CA GLY A 2 -4.39 10.46 4.47
C GLY A 2 -3.03 9.79 4.60
N TYR A 3 -2.75 9.18 5.76
CA TYR A 3 -1.48 8.49 6.01
C TYR A 3 -1.63 6.99 5.80
N GLY A 4 -0.80 6.42 4.93
CA GLY A 4 -0.85 4.99 4.60
C GLY A 4 0.20 4.13 5.31
N GLY A 5 1.16 4.73 6.03
CA GLY A 5 2.28 4.03 6.67
C GLY A 5 3.35 3.55 5.69
N GLY A 6 3.32 4.00 4.44
CA GLY A 6 4.33 3.70 3.42
C GLY A 6 5.26 4.89 3.14
N THR A 7 6.26 4.70 2.28
CA THR A 7 7.31 5.69 2.01
C THR A 7 6.74 7.04 1.58
N ASP A 8 5.88 7.09 0.57
CA ASP A 8 5.43 8.36 0.00
C ASP A 8 4.60 9.17 1.01
N SER A 9 3.69 8.51 1.74
CA SER A 9 2.90 9.20 2.76
C SER A 9 3.75 9.64 3.97
N THR A 10 4.83 8.94 4.27
CA THR A 10 5.80 9.35 5.31
C THR A 10 6.62 10.54 4.83
N ALA A 11 7.18 10.48 3.62
CA ALA A 11 7.92 11.59 3.03
C ALA A 11 7.05 12.85 2.91
N MET A 12 5.78 12.69 2.55
CA MET A 12 4.84 13.81 2.51
C MET A 12 4.69 14.48 3.88
N LEU A 13 4.56 13.73 4.97
CA LEU A 13 4.48 14.32 6.32
C LEU A 13 5.78 15.01 6.71
N VAL A 14 6.94 14.45 6.37
CA VAL A 14 8.25 15.10 6.57
C VAL A 14 8.33 16.40 5.77
N GLY A 15 7.96 16.38 4.49
CA GLY A 15 7.96 17.57 3.65
C GLY A 15 6.99 18.64 4.13
N LEU A 16 5.81 18.28 4.59
CA LEU A 16 4.85 19.24 5.16
C LEU A 16 5.43 19.95 6.37
N TRP A 17 6.14 19.23 7.24
CA TRP A 17 6.86 19.82 8.36
C TRP A 17 8.00 20.73 7.91
N GLN A 18 8.85 20.31 6.97
CA GLN A 18 9.97 21.10 6.43
C GLN A 18 9.51 22.39 5.76
N HIS A 19 8.40 22.34 5.03
CA HIS A 19 7.82 23.50 4.35
C HIS A 19 6.86 24.32 5.23
N HIS A 20 6.75 23.99 6.52
CA HIS A 20 5.86 24.67 7.47
C HIS A 20 4.39 24.72 7.02
N VAL A 21 3.93 23.70 6.28
CA VAL A 21 2.54 23.59 5.85
C VAL A 21 1.69 23.13 7.04
N PRO A 22 0.68 23.91 7.45
CA PRO A 22 -0.17 23.52 8.58
C PRO A 22 -0.96 22.24 8.28
N VAL A 23 -1.00 21.37 9.27
CA VAL A 23 -1.73 20.10 9.21
C VAL A 23 -2.68 20.00 10.41
N ASP A 24 -3.98 19.92 10.17
CA ASP A 24 -4.98 19.83 11.24
C ASP A 24 -5.26 18.39 11.68
N LEU A 25 -5.12 17.44 10.74
CA LEU A 25 -5.56 16.06 10.97
C LEU A 25 -4.77 15.08 10.11
N ILE A 26 -4.26 14.02 10.77
CA ILE A 26 -3.59 12.89 10.11
C ILE A 26 -4.39 11.62 10.38
N LEU A 27 -4.95 11.00 9.33
CA LEU A 27 -5.79 9.82 9.43
C LEU A 27 -5.08 8.58 8.89
N PHE A 28 -5.00 7.54 9.70
CA PHE A 28 -4.64 6.20 9.29
C PHE A 28 -5.89 5.30 9.32
N ALA A 29 -6.32 4.84 8.16
CA ALA A 29 -7.42 3.88 8.07
C ALA A 29 -6.88 2.45 8.21
N ASP A 30 -7.23 1.81 9.32
CA ASP A 30 -6.75 0.48 9.69
C ASP A 30 -7.73 -0.61 9.23
N PRO A 31 -7.37 -1.43 8.22
CA PRO A 31 -8.17 -2.57 7.79
C PRO A 31 -8.14 -3.75 8.79
N GLY A 32 -7.35 -3.64 9.88
CA GLY A 32 -7.13 -4.71 10.84
C GLY A 32 -6.28 -5.88 10.34
N ALA A 33 -5.54 -5.66 9.25
CA ALA A 33 -4.81 -6.70 8.55
C ALA A 33 -3.48 -6.23 7.93
N GLU A 34 -2.98 -5.07 8.32
CA GLU A 34 -1.70 -4.57 7.84
C GLU A 34 -0.54 -5.47 8.32
N GLN A 35 0.58 -5.40 7.63
CA GLN A 35 1.82 -6.07 8.03
C GLN A 35 2.29 -5.59 9.41
N PRO A 36 2.92 -6.44 10.25
CA PRO A 36 3.38 -6.07 11.59
C PRO A 36 4.31 -4.86 11.59
N HIS A 37 5.19 -4.74 10.58
CA HIS A 37 6.10 -3.61 10.45
C HIS A 37 5.36 -2.29 10.22
N THR A 38 4.20 -2.30 9.54
CA THR A 38 3.37 -1.10 9.36
C THR A 38 2.86 -0.61 10.73
N TYR A 39 2.33 -1.51 11.56
CA TYR A 39 1.88 -1.14 12.91
C TYR A 39 3.01 -0.67 13.82
N HIS A 40 4.20 -1.26 13.67
CA HIS A 40 5.38 -0.78 14.38
C HIS A 40 5.78 0.63 13.94
N TYR A 41 5.80 0.87 12.63
CA TYR A 41 6.18 2.15 12.05
C TYR A 41 5.19 3.27 12.40
N LEU A 42 3.90 2.97 12.54
CA LEU A 42 2.92 3.96 13.01
C LEU A 42 3.29 4.56 14.36
N ARG A 43 3.86 3.77 15.29
CA ARG A 43 4.30 4.28 16.59
C ARG A 43 5.50 5.20 16.48
N ILE A 44 6.47 4.82 15.64
CA ILE A 44 7.66 5.67 15.37
C ILE A 44 7.21 7.00 14.78
N MET A 45 6.35 6.96 13.78
CA MET A 45 5.89 8.16 13.10
C MET A 45 5.01 9.04 13.99
N ASP A 46 4.12 8.46 14.81
CA ASP A 46 3.29 9.23 15.74
C ASP A 46 4.15 9.96 16.78
N GLN A 47 5.19 9.31 17.28
CA GLN A 47 6.15 9.93 18.19
C GLN A 47 6.89 11.09 17.51
N TRP A 48 7.45 10.85 16.32
CA TRP A 48 8.18 11.86 15.55
C TRP A 48 7.30 13.09 15.27
N LEU A 49 6.04 12.88 14.85
CA LEU A 49 5.09 13.97 14.57
C LEU A 49 4.87 14.85 15.82
N ARG A 50 4.66 14.25 16.98
CA ARG A 50 4.46 14.99 18.25
C ARG A 50 5.70 15.76 18.69
N GLU A 51 6.87 15.17 18.53
CA GLU A 51 8.16 15.81 18.85
C GLU A 51 8.41 17.03 17.94
N HIS A 52 7.81 17.06 16.73
CA HIS A 52 7.93 18.15 15.78
C HIS A 52 6.72 19.11 15.77
N GLY A 53 5.87 19.05 16.79
CA GLY A 53 4.73 19.95 16.97
C GLY A 53 3.58 19.70 15.97
N MET A 54 3.55 18.54 15.30
CA MET A 54 2.49 18.14 14.41
C MET A 54 1.40 17.32 15.12
N PRO A 55 0.18 17.25 14.57
CA PRO A 55 -0.86 16.36 15.09
C PRO A 55 -0.41 14.90 15.08
N GLY A 56 -0.76 14.16 16.11
CA GLY A 56 -0.58 12.71 16.12
C GLY A 56 -1.52 11.99 15.15
N ILE A 57 -1.26 10.70 14.91
CA ILE A 57 -2.01 9.87 13.98
C ILE A 57 -3.34 9.44 14.61
N THR A 58 -4.44 9.85 14.02
CA THR A 58 -5.78 9.37 14.37
C THR A 58 -6.10 8.10 13.58
N ARG A 59 -6.33 6.98 14.29
CA ARG A 59 -6.67 5.70 13.66
C ARG A 59 -8.18 5.57 13.49
N VAL A 60 -8.60 5.21 12.28
CA VAL A 60 -10.00 4.97 11.93
C VAL A 60 -10.14 3.59 11.29
N TRP A 61 -11.34 3.00 11.37
CA TRP A 61 -11.62 1.65 10.83
C TRP A 61 -13.05 1.56 10.31
N TYR A 62 -13.25 0.55 9.49
CA TYR A 62 -14.59 0.25 8.99
C TYR A 62 -15.46 -0.33 10.12
N THR A 63 -16.69 0.17 10.21
CA THR A 63 -17.74 -0.37 11.08
C THR A 63 -18.89 -0.88 10.22
N ASP A 64 -19.45 -2.02 10.59
CA ASP A 64 -20.64 -2.58 9.96
C ASP A 64 -21.92 -1.77 10.30
N ARG A 65 -23.08 -2.28 9.86
CA ARG A 65 -24.37 -1.63 10.10
C ARG A 65 -24.76 -1.60 11.59
N GLN A 66 -24.23 -2.49 12.39
CA GLN A 66 -24.41 -2.57 13.83
C GLN A 66 -23.42 -1.69 14.60
N GLY A 67 -22.53 -0.95 13.90
CA GLY A 67 -21.51 -0.11 14.50
C GLY A 67 -20.28 -0.88 15.02
N GLN A 68 -20.21 -2.19 14.79
CA GLN A 68 -19.08 -3.01 15.21
C GLN A 68 -17.92 -2.90 14.21
N ARG A 69 -16.69 -2.88 14.73
CA ARG A 69 -15.49 -2.92 13.88
C ARG A 69 -15.46 -4.23 13.10
N LEU A 70 -15.34 -4.12 11.79
CA LEU A 70 -15.19 -5.26 10.89
C LEU A 70 -13.85 -5.15 10.15
N THR A 71 -12.94 -6.11 10.39
CA THR A 71 -11.66 -6.15 9.67
C THR A 71 -11.85 -6.74 8.27
N LEU A 72 -10.91 -6.44 7.36
CA LEU A 72 -10.93 -7.02 6.01
C LEU A 72 -10.81 -8.55 6.04
N GLU A 73 -10.02 -9.10 6.96
CA GLU A 73 -9.91 -10.54 7.18
C GLU A 73 -11.26 -11.16 7.57
N GLN A 74 -11.91 -10.60 8.59
CA GLN A 74 -13.23 -11.07 9.03
C GLN A 74 -14.27 -11.00 7.90
N GLU A 75 -14.21 -9.94 7.09
CA GLU A 75 -15.09 -9.80 5.92
C GLU A 75 -14.85 -10.93 4.92
N CYS A 76 -13.60 -11.18 4.54
CA CYS A 76 -13.25 -12.25 3.60
C CYS A 76 -13.68 -13.63 4.10
N LEU A 77 -13.46 -13.93 5.38
CA LEU A 77 -13.86 -15.20 5.99
C LEU A 77 -15.39 -15.35 6.06
N ARG A 78 -16.13 -14.29 6.44
CA ARG A 78 -17.60 -14.31 6.51
C ARG A 78 -18.23 -14.50 5.12
N SER A 79 -17.70 -13.81 4.12
CA SER A 79 -18.23 -13.85 2.75
C SER A 79 -17.68 -15.00 1.92
N ALA A 80 -16.77 -15.82 2.47
CA ALA A 80 -16.05 -16.88 1.75
C ALA A 80 -15.51 -16.36 0.39
N SER A 81 -14.83 -15.21 0.42
CA SER A 81 -14.29 -14.54 -0.76
C SER A 81 -12.88 -13.99 -0.52
N LEU A 82 -12.13 -13.80 -1.59
CA LEU A 82 -10.84 -13.12 -1.53
C LEU A 82 -11.01 -11.59 -1.50
N PRO A 83 -9.98 -10.84 -1.07
CA PRO A 83 -9.97 -9.39 -1.24
C PRO A 83 -10.25 -9.01 -2.69
N SER A 84 -11.07 -7.99 -2.90
CA SER A 84 -11.56 -7.60 -4.23
C SER A 84 -10.47 -7.32 -5.26
N ILE A 85 -9.26 -6.98 -4.80
CA ILE A 85 -8.11 -6.77 -5.67
C ILE A 85 -7.63 -8.08 -6.34
N ALA A 86 -7.95 -9.25 -5.80
CA ALA A 86 -7.72 -10.52 -6.48
C ALA A 86 -8.46 -10.59 -7.81
N TYR A 87 -9.64 -9.99 -7.86
CA TYR A 87 -10.50 -9.93 -9.05
C TYR A 87 -10.28 -8.66 -9.90
N GLY A 88 -9.23 -7.89 -9.63
CA GLY A 88 -8.92 -6.65 -10.34
C GLY A 88 -9.61 -5.38 -9.82
N TRP A 89 -10.43 -5.47 -8.78
CA TRP A 89 -11.17 -4.35 -8.22
C TRP A 89 -10.52 -3.79 -6.95
N LYS A 90 -10.64 -2.49 -6.71
CA LYS A 90 -10.11 -1.84 -5.51
C LYS A 90 -11.16 -1.62 -4.40
N LYS A 91 -12.26 -2.41 -4.39
CA LYS A 91 -13.35 -2.25 -3.41
C LYS A 91 -12.88 -2.40 -1.96
N CYS A 92 -11.92 -3.30 -1.68
CA CYS A 92 -11.36 -3.44 -0.33
C CYS A 92 -10.69 -2.13 0.14
N SER A 93 -9.99 -1.41 -0.74
CA SER A 93 -9.40 -0.11 -0.40
C SER A 93 -10.47 0.97 -0.18
N LEU A 94 -11.47 1.03 -1.04
CA LEU A 94 -12.57 1.99 -0.89
C LEU A 94 -13.31 1.76 0.44
N LYS A 95 -13.64 0.51 0.77
CA LYS A 95 -14.43 0.17 1.95
C LYS A 95 -13.63 0.30 3.26
N HIS A 96 -12.40 -0.20 3.30
CA HIS A 96 -11.62 -0.28 4.54
C HIS A 96 -10.61 0.86 4.72
N LYS A 97 -10.34 1.66 3.66
CA LYS A 97 -9.41 2.80 3.78
C LYS A 97 -10.08 4.14 3.51
N VAL A 98 -10.84 4.28 2.42
CA VAL A 98 -11.46 5.58 2.08
C VAL A 98 -12.67 5.86 2.95
N ALA A 99 -13.66 4.96 2.97
CA ALA A 99 -14.93 5.17 3.67
C ALA A 99 -14.78 5.48 5.18
N PRO A 100 -13.87 4.82 5.95
CA PRO A 100 -13.67 5.19 7.35
C PRO A 100 -13.14 6.60 7.56
N GLN A 101 -12.24 7.07 6.68
CA GLN A 101 -11.72 8.43 6.74
C GLN A 101 -12.83 9.45 6.44
N GLU A 102 -13.63 9.19 5.41
CA GLU A 102 -14.77 10.07 5.05
C GLU A 102 -15.83 10.10 6.13
N LYS A 103 -16.14 8.94 6.73
CA LYS A 103 -17.04 8.86 7.87
C LYS A 103 -16.52 9.67 9.06
N PHE A 104 -15.24 9.59 9.36
CA PHE A 104 -14.62 10.39 10.43
C PHE A 104 -14.72 11.88 10.12
N CYS A 105 -14.30 12.31 8.92
CA CYS A 105 -14.37 13.72 8.51
C CYS A 105 -15.80 14.28 8.54
N ALA A 106 -16.80 13.46 8.19
CA ALA A 106 -18.21 13.86 8.24
C ALA A 106 -18.72 14.20 9.65
N HIS A 107 -18.03 13.70 10.70
CA HIS A 107 -18.36 13.97 12.10
C HIS A 107 -17.31 14.84 12.81
N TYR A 108 -16.26 15.25 12.10
CA TYR A 108 -15.19 16.09 12.64
C TYR A 108 -15.58 17.57 12.55
N PRO A 109 -15.73 18.28 13.70
CA PRO A 109 -16.26 19.64 13.70
C PRO A 109 -15.55 20.63 12.76
N PRO A 110 -14.21 20.64 12.64
CA PRO A 110 -13.54 21.54 11.69
C PRO A 110 -13.95 21.30 10.25
N CYS A 111 -14.15 20.03 9.82
CA CYS A 111 -14.63 19.71 8.47
C CYS A 111 -16.08 20.17 8.28
N GLN A 112 -16.95 19.92 9.25
CA GLN A 112 -18.36 20.36 9.21
C GLN A 112 -18.45 21.88 9.11
N ASN A 113 -17.67 22.61 9.89
CA ASN A 113 -17.64 24.07 9.87
C ASN A 113 -17.15 24.62 8.52
N ALA A 114 -16.13 24.01 7.89
CA ALA A 114 -15.66 24.41 6.57
C ALA A 114 -16.78 24.21 5.52
N TRP A 115 -17.40 23.04 5.49
CA TRP A 115 -18.51 22.77 4.56
C TRP A 115 -19.74 23.65 4.79
N ALA A 116 -20.07 23.97 6.04
CA ALA A 116 -21.17 24.91 6.36
C ALA A 116 -20.91 26.31 5.82
N ARG A 117 -19.64 26.73 5.69
CA ARG A 117 -19.24 27.99 5.06
C ARG A 117 -19.13 27.90 3.54
N GLY A 118 -19.38 26.73 2.93
CA GLY A 118 -19.19 26.50 1.50
C GLY A 118 -17.72 26.31 1.09
N GLU A 119 -16.83 26.08 2.05
CA GLU A 119 -15.40 25.84 1.81
C GLU A 119 -15.11 24.36 1.63
N ASN A 120 -14.14 24.04 0.77
CA ASN A 120 -13.66 22.67 0.63
C ASN A 120 -12.58 22.34 1.67
N VAL A 121 -12.62 21.12 2.20
CA VAL A 121 -11.53 20.60 3.03
C VAL A 121 -10.37 20.16 2.15
N VAL A 122 -9.17 20.66 2.41
CA VAL A 122 -7.96 20.25 1.67
C VAL A 122 -7.54 18.84 2.10
N LYS A 123 -7.47 17.92 1.13
CA LYS A 123 -7.06 16.53 1.34
C LYS A 123 -5.71 16.28 0.67
N LEU A 124 -4.66 16.15 1.49
CA LEU A 124 -3.31 15.91 1.00
C LEU A 124 -3.08 14.41 0.76
N ILE A 125 -2.58 14.07 -0.43
CA ILE A 125 -2.39 12.71 -0.93
C ILE A 125 -0.92 12.53 -1.33
N GLY A 126 -0.26 11.52 -0.75
CA GLY A 126 1.14 11.20 -1.02
C GLY A 126 1.28 10.34 -2.29
N TYR A 127 1.24 10.97 -3.46
CA TYR A 127 1.71 10.42 -4.72
C TYR A 127 3.05 11.06 -5.04
N ASP A 128 4.08 10.26 -5.28
CA ASP A 128 5.38 10.76 -5.68
C ASP A 128 5.35 11.30 -7.13
N ALA A 129 6.39 12.03 -7.54
CA ALA A 129 6.46 12.65 -8.86
C ALA A 129 6.40 11.64 -10.03
N GLY A 130 6.73 10.37 -9.79
CA GLY A 130 6.64 9.30 -10.79
C GLY A 130 5.22 8.73 -10.98
N GLU A 131 4.26 9.07 -10.10
CA GLU A 131 2.89 8.53 -10.15
C GLU A 131 1.90 9.38 -10.99
N GLU A 132 2.38 10.14 -11.97
CA GLU A 132 1.54 11.03 -12.78
C GLU A 132 0.34 10.33 -13.43
N LYS A 133 0.52 9.14 -13.97
CA LYS A 133 -0.60 8.34 -14.53
C LYS A 133 -1.70 8.06 -13.51
N ARG A 134 -1.30 7.86 -12.25
CA ARG A 134 -2.24 7.61 -11.15
C ARG A 134 -3.02 8.88 -10.78
N ARG A 135 -2.35 10.03 -10.77
CA ARG A 135 -2.97 11.34 -10.57
C ARG A 135 -3.95 11.67 -11.69
N LEU A 136 -3.54 11.50 -12.95
CA LEU A 136 -4.42 11.75 -14.10
C LEU A 136 -5.67 10.86 -14.07
N GLY A 137 -5.54 9.60 -13.66
CA GLY A 137 -6.68 8.70 -13.47
C GLY A 137 -7.62 9.11 -12.34
N ALA A 138 -7.14 9.84 -11.34
CA ALA A 138 -7.95 10.37 -10.24
C ALA A 138 -8.64 11.71 -10.57
N LEU A 139 -8.09 12.46 -11.51
CA LEU A 139 -8.49 13.84 -11.83
C LEU A 139 -10.00 14.03 -12.07
N PRO A 140 -10.72 13.18 -12.83
CA PRO A 140 -12.16 13.35 -13.01
C PRO A 140 -12.95 13.29 -11.70
N HIS A 141 -12.54 12.40 -10.79
CA HIS A 141 -13.15 12.26 -9.48
C HIS A 141 -12.78 13.43 -8.56
N ASP A 142 -11.56 13.95 -8.67
CA ASP A 142 -11.08 15.07 -7.89
C ASP A 142 -11.81 16.36 -8.25
N LEU A 143 -12.03 16.60 -9.54
CA LEU A 143 -12.77 17.76 -10.03
C LEU A 143 -14.27 17.71 -9.72
N ALA A 144 -14.84 16.50 -9.60
CA ALA A 144 -16.25 16.30 -9.26
C ALA A 144 -16.51 16.36 -7.74
N ASP A 145 -15.47 16.33 -6.92
CA ASP A 145 -15.60 16.33 -5.46
C ASP A 145 -15.98 17.72 -4.93
N ARG A 146 -17.15 17.82 -4.35
CA ARG A 146 -17.68 19.09 -3.80
C ARG A 146 -17.31 19.33 -2.34
N LYS A 147 -16.72 18.33 -1.68
CA LYS A 147 -16.36 18.40 -0.26
C LYS A 147 -14.86 18.57 -0.05
N TYR A 148 -14.05 18.04 -0.97
CA TYR A 148 -12.62 18.02 -0.82
C TYR A 148 -11.92 18.65 -2.03
N GLN A 149 -10.96 19.50 -1.74
CA GLN A 149 -9.93 19.90 -2.68
C GLN A 149 -8.72 19.01 -2.45
N LYS A 150 -8.34 18.21 -3.45
CA LYS A 150 -7.18 17.33 -3.33
C LYS A 150 -5.91 18.05 -3.79
N ALA A 151 -4.83 17.87 -3.02
CA ALA A 151 -3.50 18.37 -3.34
C ALA A 151 -2.48 17.23 -3.25
N TYR A 152 -1.43 17.35 -4.03
CA TYR A 152 -0.39 16.33 -4.21
C TYR A 152 1.00 16.91 -3.93
N PRO A 153 1.33 17.20 -2.67
CA PRO A 153 2.52 17.98 -2.32
C PRO A 153 3.83 17.39 -2.86
N LEU A 154 4.02 16.07 -2.85
CA LEU A 154 5.23 15.45 -3.37
C LEU A 154 5.42 15.72 -4.87
N MET A 155 4.34 15.74 -5.65
CA MET A 155 4.39 16.08 -7.07
C MET A 155 4.70 17.57 -7.28
N GLU A 156 4.12 18.44 -6.46
CA GLU A 156 4.36 19.90 -6.50
C GLU A 156 5.81 20.22 -6.14
N TRP A 157 6.41 19.46 -5.20
CA TRP A 157 7.84 19.60 -4.83
C TRP A 157 8.78 18.86 -5.77
N GLY A 158 8.26 18.08 -6.73
CA GLY A 158 9.05 17.25 -7.64
C GLY A 158 9.78 16.10 -6.94
N TRP A 159 9.24 15.61 -5.82
CA TRP A 159 9.84 14.50 -5.08
C TRP A 159 9.45 13.17 -5.71
N ASP A 160 10.43 12.53 -6.30
CA ASP A 160 10.34 11.14 -6.75
C ASP A 160 10.58 10.16 -5.60
N ARG A 161 10.54 8.86 -5.89
CA ARG A 161 10.74 7.80 -4.90
C ARG A 161 12.08 7.91 -4.18
N ASN A 162 13.17 8.23 -4.88
CA ASN A 162 14.49 8.33 -4.30
C ASN A 162 14.60 9.55 -3.39
N ARG A 163 14.04 10.67 -3.81
CA ARG A 163 13.98 11.87 -2.98
C ARG A 163 13.15 11.63 -1.72
N CYS A 164 12.01 10.95 -1.83
CA CYS A 164 11.20 10.57 -0.68
C CYS A 164 11.99 9.74 0.35
N ILE A 165 12.78 8.77 -0.12
CA ILE A 165 13.66 7.96 0.74
C ILE A 165 14.69 8.84 1.45
N GLN A 166 15.37 9.71 0.71
CA GLN A 166 16.38 10.62 1.26
C GLN A 166 15.80 11.53 2.34
N GLU A 167 14.63 12.12 2.10
CA GLU A 167 14.02 13.05 3.06
C GLU A 167 13.57 12.34 4.35
N ILE A 168 13.10 11.12 4.27
CA ILE A 168 12.81 10.32 5.47
C ILE A 168 14.10 10.07 6.28
N GLN A 169 15.19 9.70 5.60
CA GLN A 169 16.48 9.46 6.26
C GLN A 169 17.07 10.76 6.85
N ASN A 170 17.00 11.87 6.12
CA ASN A 170 17.43 13.19 6.59
C ASN A 170 16.67 13.63 7.84
N ALA A 171 15.41 13.24 7.98
CA ALA A 171 14.59 13.49 9.16
C ALA A 171 14.91 12.55 10.35
N GLY A 172 15.94 11.69 10.23
CA GLY A 172 16.33 10.72 11.28
C GLY A 172 15.37 9.55 11.45
N LEU A 173 14.45 9.35 10.48
CA LEU A 173 13.48 8.26 10.52
C LEU A 173 14.01 7.00 9.83
N PRO A 174 13.73 5.80 10.35
CA PRO A 174 13.96 4.58 9.59
C PRO A 174 13.02 4.52 8.39
N LEU A 175 13.41 3.80 7.34
CA LEU A 175 12.53 3.62 6.19
C LEU A 175 11.33 2.73 6.55
N PRO A 176 10.11 3.12 6.19
CA PRO A 176 8.95 2.26 6.34
C PRO A 176 9.02 1.10 5.36
N GLY A 177 8.56 -0.06 5.78
CA GLY A 177 8.30 -1.17 4.86
C GLY A 177 7.13 -0.88 3.92
N LYS A 178 6.87 -1.79 2.98
CA LYS A 178 5.69 -1.69 2.12
C LYS A 178 4.41 -1.84 2.93
N SER A 179 3.60 -0.80 3.00
CA SER A 179 2.29 -0.85 3.65
C SER A 179 1.31 -1.66 2.80
N SER A 180 0.87 -2.79 3.32
CA SER A 180 -0.15 -3.64 2.70
C SER A 180 -0.73 -4.62 3.73
N CYS A 181 -1.92 -5.15 3.44
CA CYS A 181 -2.44 -6.28 4.22
C CYS A 181 -1.55 -7.51 4.05
N PHE A 182 -1.41 -8.32 5.12
CA PHE A 182 -0.56 -9.51 5.09
C PHE A 182 -1.05 -10.61 4.13
N PHE A 183 -2.27 -10.52 3.64
CA PHE A 183 -2.85 -11.39 2.61
C PHE A 183 -3.22 -10.63 1.33
N CYS A 184 -2.51 -9.54 1.02
CA CYS A 184 -2.82 -8.74 -0.15
C CYS A 184 -2.48 -9.49 -1.46
N PRO A 185 -3.43 -9.66 -2.40
CA PRO A 185 -3.17 -10.27 -3.70
C PRO A 185 -2.12 -9.55 -4.57
N SER A 186 -1.67 -8.37 -4.17
CA SER A 186 -0.60 -7.63 -4.84
C SER A 186 0.78 -7.91 -4.25
N MET A 187 0.90 -8.85 -3.31
CA MET A 187 2.21 -9.27 -2.79
C MET A 187 3.01 -10.02 -3.85
N LYS A 188 4.30 -9.70 -3.92
CA LYS A 188 5.25 -10.42 -4.76
C LYS A 188 5.60 -11.76 -4.10
N ARG A 189 6.06 -12.75 -4.88
CA ARG A 189 6.45 -14.07 -4.36
C ARG A 189 7.48 -13.98 -3.23
N ARG A 190 8.48 -13.09 -3.36
CA ARG A 190 9.46 -12.82 -2.30
C ARG A 190 8.82 -12.35 -0.98
N GLU A 191 7.77 -11.54 -1.06
CA GLU A 191 7.07 -11.05 0.13
C GLU A 191 6.26 -12.18 0.80
N ILE A 192 5.71 -13.11 0.01
CA ILE A 192 5.02 -14.31 0.51
C ILE A 192 6.02 -15.24 1.22
N ARG A 193 7.23 -15.45 0.65
CA ARG A 193 8.32 -16.19 1.31
C ARG A 193 8.73 -15.54 2.62
N THR A 194 8.90 -14.21 2.62
CA THR A 194 9.20 -13.47 3.87
C THR A 194 8.09 -13.68 4.91
N LEU A 195 6.82 -13.67 4.49
CA LEU A 195 5.69 -13.94 5.38
C LEU A 195 5.77 -15.37 5.94
N TYR A 196 6.07 -16.36 5.10
CA TYR A 196 6.25 -17.75 5.51
C TYR A 196 7.34 -17.92 6.59
N HIS A 197 8.52 -17.32 6.38
CA HIS A 197 9.66 -17.51 7.28
C HIS A 197 9.55 -16.66 8.56
N ARG A 198 9.05 -15.44 8.47
CA ARG A 198 9.04 -14.49 9.60
C ARG A 198 7.74 -14.45 10.37
N TYR A 199 6.62 -14.76 9.72
CA TYR A 199 5.28 -14.63 10.28
C TYR A 199 4.38 -15.81 9.90
N PRO A 200 4.75 -17.05 10.29
CA PRO A 200 4.02 -18.27 9.88
C PRO A 200 2.54 -18.23 10.31
N ASP A 201 2.22 -17.62 11.45
CA ASP A 201 0.84 -17.46 11.92
C ASP A 201 0.01 -16.57 10.98
N LEU A 202 0.61 -15.51 10.44
CA LEU A 202 -0.06 -14.65 9.48
C LEU A 202 -0.23 -15.34 8.13
N LEU A 203 0.76 -16.14 7.70
CA LEU A 203 0.58 -16.98 6.52
C LEU A 203 -0.54 -17.98 6.70
N ALA A 204 -0.60 -18.68 7.84
CA ALA A 204 -1.69 -19.62 8.12
C ALA A 204 -3.06 -18.95 8.03
N ARG A 205 -3.22 -17.73 8.55
CA ARG A 205 -4.44 -16.92 8.44
C ARG A 205 -4.74 -16.53 6.98
N ALA A 206 -3.72 -16.16 6.21
CA ALA A 206 -3.89 -15.86 4.78
C ALA A 206 -4.36 -17.10 3.99
N LEU A 207 -3.76 -18.27 4.26
CA LEU A 207 -4.17 -19.53 3.65
C LEU A 207 -5.59 -19.94 4.07
N ALA A 208 -5.98 -19.67 5.31
CA ALA A 208 -7.37 -19.92 5.76
C ALA A 208 -8.40 -19.08 4.98
N ILE A 209 -8.06 -17.82 4.64
CA ILE A 209 -8.90 -16.99 3.76
C ILE A 209 -9.00 -17.62 2.37
N GLU A 210 -7.86 -18.06 1.81
CA GLU A 210 -7.81 -18.69 0.48
C GLU A 210 -8.63 -19.98 0.44
N ASP A 211 -8.44 -20.85 1.43
CA ASP A 211 -9.17 -22.12 1.54
C ASP A 211 -10.69 -21.91 1.70
N ARG A 212 -11.06 -20.93 2.53
CA ARG A 212 -12.47 -20.58 2.71
C ARG A 212 -13.14 -20.06 1.45
N ALA A 213 -12.38 -19.31 0.63
CA ALA A 213 -12.87 -18.76 -0.63
C ALA A 213 -12.86 -19.79 -1.77
N ARG A 214 -12.01 -20.81 -1.72
CA ARG A 214 -11.73 -21.78 -2.80
C ARG A 214 -12.99 -22.35 -3.49
N PRO A 215 -14.04 -22.79 -2.78
CA PRO A 215 -15.23 -23.32 -3.43
C PRO A 215 -15.99 -22.31 -4.31
N ASN A 216 -15.76 -21.00 -4.08
CA ASN A 216 -16.47 -19.91 -4.75
C ASN A 216 -15.61 -19.22 -5.83
N LEU A 217 -14.39 -19.71 -6.08
CA LEU A 217 -13.48 -19.11 -7.06
C LEU A 217 -13.81 -19.58 -8.47
N LEU A 218 -14.15 -18.67 -9.37
CA LEU A 218 -14.46 -18.96 -10.78
C LEU A 218 -13.40 -18.39 -11.74
N THR A 219 -12.96 -17.15 -11.49
CA THR A 219 -12.09 -16.38 -12.41
C THR A 219 -10.65 -16.27 -11.94
N VAL A 220 -10.39 -16.61 -10.68
CA VAL A 220 -9.06 -16.57 -10.07
C VAL A 220 -8.77 -17.88 -9.36
N ARG A 221 -7.50 -18.24 -9.21
CA ARG A 221 -7.08 -19.50 -8.58
C ARG A 221 -6.84 -19.39 -7.08
N GLY A 222 -6.58 -18.17 -6.58
CA GLY A 222 -6.29 -17.91 -5.17
C GLY A 222 -5.81 -16.46 -4.97
N LEU A 223 -5.18 -16.20 -3.84
CA LEU A 223 -4.62 -14.88 -3.48
C LEU A 223 -3.61 -14.38 -4.51
N GLY A 224 -2.86 -15.25 -5.18
CA GLY A 224 -1.96 -14.88 -6.27
C GLY A 224 -2.66 -14.62 -7.62
N ARG A 225 -3.98 -14.58 -7.67
CA ARG A 225 -4.83 -14.47 -8.86
C ARG A 225 -4.71 -15.69 -9.79
N ASN A 226 -3.60 -15.84 -10.47
CA ASN A 226 -3.33 -16.94 -11.42
C ASN A 226 -2.77 -18.20 -10.74
N TYR A 227 -2.51 -18.15 -9.45
CA TYR A 227 -2.04 -19.26 -8.63
C TYR A 227 -2.59 -19.14 -7.20
N ALA A 228 -2.69 -20.25 -6.49
CA ALA A 228 -2.99 -20.24 -5.07
C ALA A 228 -1.69 -20.06 -4.25
N TRP A 229 -1.74 -19.32 -3.15
CA TRP A 229 -0.59 -19.18 -2.26
C TRP A 229 -0.20 -20.53 -1.64
N ARG A 230 -1.18 -21.36 -1.35
CA ARG A 230 -0.93 -22.71 -0.84
C ARG A 230 -0.07 -23.50 -1.82
N ASP A 231 -0.49 -23.61 -3.08
CA ASP A 231 0.24 -24.36 -4.11
C ASP A 231 1.66 -23.80 -4.31
N PHE A 232 1.81 -22.47 -4.21
CA PHE A 232 3.11 -21.81 -4.32
C PHE A 232 4.04 -22.19 -3.16
N ILE A 233 3.56 -22.18 -1.91
CA ILE A 233 4.37 -22.52 -0.73
C ILE A 233 4.72 -24.00 -0.73
N GLU A 234 3.81 -24.89 -1.09
CA GLU A 234 4.06 -26.32 -1.19
C GLU A 234 5.12 -26.64 -2.26
N ALA A 235 5.03 -26.00 -3.43
CA ALA A 235 6.04 -26.14 -4.48
C ALA A 235 7.41 -25.58 -4.07
N ASP A 236 7.45 -24.46 -3.37
CA ASP A 236 8.66 -23.83 -2.85
C ASP A 236 9.35 -24.74 -1.82
N GLN A 237 8.60 -25.33 -0.92
CA GLN A 237 9.10 -26.32 0.05
C GLN A 237 9.64 -27.57 -0.64
N ALA A 238 8.96 -28.09 -1.65
CA ALA A 238 9.40 -29.25 -2.42
C ALA A 238 10.72 -28.97 -3.15
N GLN A 239 10.94 -27.76 -3.68
CA GLN A 239 12.20 -27.36 -4.28
C GLN A 239 13.36 -27.29 -3.28
N LEU A 240 13.11 -26.76 -2.07
CA LEU A 240 14.11 -26.69 -1.01
C LEU A 240 14.48 -28.07 -0.44
N ALA A 241 13.60 -29.07 -0.56
CA ALA A 241 13.84 -30.45 -0.12
C ALA A 241 14.72 -31.24 -1.10
N ILE A 242 15.03 -30.72 -2.30
CA ILE A 242 15.93 -31.39 -3.27
C ILE A 242 17.38 -31.10 -2.88
N PRO A 243 18.22 -32.14 -2.53
CA PRO A 243 19.61 -31.92 -2.19
C PRO A 243 20.37 -31.26 -3.35
N GLY A 244 21.07 -30.15 -3.06
CA GLY A 244 21.91 -29.45 -4.04
C GLY A 244 21.22 -28.29 -4.77
N VAL A 245 19.95 -28.02 -4.55
CA VAL A 245 19.29 -26.80 -5.00
C VAL A 245 19.43 -25.74 -3.90
N PHE A 246 20.49 -24.95 -3.97
CA PHE A 246 20.59 -23.74 -3.14
C PHE A 246 19.57 -22.73 -3.63
N SER A 247 18.73 -22.19 -2.73
CA SER A 247 17.93 -21.03 -3.05
C SER A 247 18.89 -19.84 -3.27
N SER A 248 18.63 -19.02 -4.25
CA SER A 248 19.39 -17.77 -4.48
C SER A 248 19.32 -16.77 -3.32
N GLU A 249 18.73 -17.16 -2.19
CA GLU A 249 18.54 -16.38 -0.98
C GLU A 249 19.60 -16.64 0.11
N ASP A 250 20.52 -17.59 -0.10
CA ASP A 250 21.67 -17.82 0.78
C ASP A 250 22.84 -16.84 0.57
N LEU A 251 22.65 -15.86 -0.31
CA LEU A 251 23.58 -14.75 -0.47
C LEU A 251 23.26 -13.66 0.57
N PRO A 252 24.27 -13.16 1.29
CA PRO A 252 24.07 -12.08 2.24
C PRO A 252 23.39 -10.90 1.54
N CYS A 253 22.34 -10.35 2.16
CA CYS A 253 21.64 -9.17 1.69
C CYS A 253 22.62 -8.02 1.42
N SER A 254 23.11 -7.93 0.20
CA SER A 254 23.59 -6.67 -0.32
C SER A 254 22.35 -5.88 -0.70
N CYS A 255 22.11 -4.76 -0.01
CA CYS A 255 21.08 -3.81 -0.34
C CYS A 255 21.46 -3.10 -1.65
N VAL A 256 21.17 -3.75 -2.76
CA VAL A 256 21.18 -3.14 -4.07
C VAL A 256 19.82 -3.42 -4.67
N GLU A 257 18.99 -2.40 -4.74
CA GLU A 257 17.80 -2.40 -5.57
C GLU A 257 18.27 -2.54 -7.02
N GLU A 258 18.14 -3.73 -7.59
CA GLU A 258 18.21 -3.87 -9.04
C GLU A 258 17.00 -3.18 -9.63
N THR A 259 17.27 -2.08 -10.28
CA THR A 259 16.35 -1.39 -11.20
C THR A 259 16.06 -2.35 -12.35
N GLU A 260 14.92 -3.05 -12.28
CA GLU A 260 14.35 -3.75 -13.44
C GLU A 260 13.71 -2.73 -14.39
N GLU A 261 14.55 -2.03 -15.13
CA GLU A 261 14.22 -1.40 -16.40
C GLU A 261 15.50 -1.25 -17.22
N VAL A 262 15.86 -2.26 -17.96
CA VAL A 262 16.54 -2.22 -19.27
C VAL A 262 16.73 -3.66 -19.73
N THR A 263 15.81 -4.22 -20.49
CA THR A 263 16.08 -5.16 -21.59
C THR A 263 14.77 -5.66 -22.22
N ARG A 264 14.12 -4.82 -22.98
CA ARG A 264 13.17 -5.23 -24.05
C ARG A 264 13.09 -4.17 -25.15
N LYS A 265 14.23 -3.77 -25.68
CA LYS A 265 14.30 -3.06 -26.97
C LYS A 265 15.75 -3.07 -27.46
N ASP A 266 16.28 -4.19 -27.88
CA ASP A 266 17.46 -4.24 -28.75
C ASP A 266 17.63 -5.65 -29.33
N VAL A 267 16.55 -6.22 -29.90
CA VAL A 267 16.65 -7.33 -30.84
C VAL A 267 15.59 -7.12 -31.93
N ALA A 268 15.83 -6.13 -32.75
CA ALA A 268 15.21 -6.04 -34.08
C ALA A 268 15.83 -4.86 -34.87
N GLN A 269 17.07 -5.02 -35.30
CA GLN A 269 17.65 -4.31 -36.46
C GLN A 269 19.10 -4.77 -36.61
N ASP A 270 19.29 -5.88 -37.27
CA ASP A 270 20.44 -6.15 -38.11
C ASP A 270 20.17 -7.44 -38.92
N GLY A 271 19.50 -7.24 -39.98
CA GLY A 271 19.23 -8.27 -40.98
C GLY A 271 18.90 -7.64 -42.32
N ASN A 272 19.86 -7.02 -42.96
CA ASN A 272 19.96 -6.92 -44.41
C ASN A 272 21.13 -6.00 -44.82
N ASN A 273 22.25 -6.57 -45.17
CA ASN A 273 22.98 -6.16 -46.34
C ASN A 273 24.25 -7.04 -46.51
N CYS A 274 24.11 -8.08 -47.28
CA CYS A 274 25.21 -8.67 -48.02
C CYS A 274 24.66 -9.07 -49.37
N ARG A 275 24.79 -8.19 -50.36
CA ARG A 275 24.87 -8.56 -51.79
C ARG A 275 25.64 -7.49 -52.56
N GLY A 276 26.69 -7.94 -53.19
CA GLY A 276 27.12 -7.50 -54.51
C GLY A 276 28.31 -6.56 -54.53
N SER A 277 29.44 -7.05 -54.74
CA SER A 277 30.36 -6.99 -55.92
C SER A 277 31.76 -7.27 -55.49
#